data_486ddd8cc75a5fd63ddabad36668f1c5
#
_entry.id   486ddd8cc75a5fd63ddabad36668f1c5
#
_cell.length_a   1.000
_cell.length_b   1.000
_cell.length_c   1.000
_cell.angle_alpha   90.00
_cell.angle_beta   90.00
_cell.angle_gamma   90.00
#
_symmetry.space_group_name_H-M   'P 1'
#
loop_
_entity.id
_entity.type
_entity.pdbx_description
1 polymer ?
#
loop_
_entity_poly.entity_id
_entity_poly.type
_entity_poly.pdbx_seq_one_letter_code
_entity_poly.pdbx_strand_id
1 'polypeptide(L)'
;QCGAPASKFQEMAAEMGWAAEHVVGIASDVPEDIKADLRANFNGECSEVGMYLAMSRVAFREGYPEIGLYWEKAAFEEAEHAAKFAELLGEVVTDSTKKNLEMRVEAENGATAGKTDLAKRAKALNLDAIHDTVHEMARDEARHGKAFEGLLKRYFGK
;
A
#
# COMPACT_ATOMS: atom_id res chain seq x y z
N GLN A 1 -1.35 -29.01 -39.55
CA GLN A 1 -0.76 -30.19 -38.90
C GLN A 1 0.67 -30.30 -39.40
N CYS A 2 1.67 -30.29 -38.47
CA CYS A 2 3.10 -30.26 -38.83
C CYS A 2 3.69 -31.63 -39.19
N GLY A 3 2.92 -32.75 -39.12
CA GLY A 3 3.33 -34.10 -39.44
C GLY A 3 4.44 -34.70 -38.54
N ALA A 4 4.79 -34.05 -37.44
CA ALA A 4 5.80 -34.59 -36.54
C ALA A 4 5.23 -35.76 -35.72
N PRO A 5 5.99 -36.89 -35.57
CA PRO A 5 5.53 -38.03 -34.77
C PRO A 5 5.40 -37.65 -33.27
N ALA A 6 4.48 -38.31 -32.58
CA ALA A 6 4.20 -38.03 -31.14
C ALA A 6 5.46 -38.13 -30.26
N SER A 7 6.43 -38.96 -30.61
CA SER A 7 7.73 -39.09 -29.92
C SER A 7 8.61 -37.83 -29.95
N LYS A 8 8.25 -36.84 -30.76
CA LYS A 8 8.94 -35.56 -30.85
C LYS A 8 8.32 -34.48 -29.92
N PHE A 9 7.19 -34.81 -29.30
CA PHE A 9 6.55 -33.92 -28.34
C PHE A 9 6.89 -34.37 -26.91
N GLN A 10 7.47 -33.49 -26.15
CA GLN A 10 7.61 -33.66 -24.70
C GLN A 10 6.37 -33.06 -24.03
N GLU A 11 5.81 -33.80 -23.07
CA GLU A 11 4.83 -33.21 -22.16
C GLU A 11 5.50 -32.02 -21.46
N MET A 12 4.91 -30.83 -21.59
CA MET A 12 5.37 -29.69 -20.80
C MET A 12 5.09 -30.02 -19.34
N ALA A 13 6.08 -29.81 -18.47
CA ALA A 13 5.87 -29.90 -17.02
C ALA A 13 4.62 -29.09 -16.63
N ALA A 14 3.80 -29.64 -15.73
CA ALA A 14 2.55 -29.01 -15.28
C ALA A 14 2.77 -27.63 -14.62
N GLU A 15 3.99 -27.33 -14.23
CA GLU A 15 4.41 -26.04 -13.68
C GLU A 15 5.43 -25.39 -14.63
N MET A 16 5.10 -24.18 -15.11
CA MET A 16 6.06 -23.33 -15.80
C MET A 16 7.04 -22.77 -14.77
N GLY A 17 8.30 -23.21 -14.83
CA GLY A 17 9.37 -22.54 -14.08
C GLY A 17 9.68 -21.19 -14.72
N TRP A 18 9.58 -20.13 -13.92
CA TRP A 18 10.00 -18.80 -14.34
C TRP A 18 11.52 -18.65 -14.19
N ALA A 19 12.14 -17.91 -15.10
CA ALA A 19 13.59 -17.65 -15.05
C ALA A 19 14.01 -16.85 -13.78
N ALA A 20 13.08 -16.08 -13.21
CA ALA A 20 13.21 -15.42 -11.94
C ALA A 20 11.83 -15.42 -11.25
N GLU A 21 11.80 -15.79 -9.97
CA GLU A 21 10.59 -15.71 -9.16
C GLU A 21 10.52 -14.34 -8.48
N HIS A 22 9.34 -13.72 -8.54
CA HIS A 22 9.03 -12.52 -7.77
C HIS A 22 8.45 -12.97 -6.45
N VAL A 23 9.28 -12.95 -5.40
CA VAL A 23 8.92 -13.44 -4.07
C VAL A 23 8.83 -12.26 -3.11
N VAL A 24 7.67 -12.10 -2.46
CA VAL A 24 7.50 -11.15 -1.36
C VAL A 24 8.41 -11.57 -0.21
N GLY A 25 9.23 -10.63 0.30
CA GLY A 25 10.17 -10.88 1.38
C GLY A 25 11.51 -11.46 0.94
N ILE A 26 11.90 -11.29 -0.32
CA ILE A 26 13.20 -11.76 -0.82
C ILE A 26 14.39 -11.20 -0.04
N ALA A 27 14.21 -10.05 0.63
CA ALA A 27 15.22 -9.44 1.49
C ALA A 27 15.23 -9.98 2.94
N SER A 28 14.49 -11.07 3.25
CA SER A 28 14.43 -11.62 4.62
C SER A 28 15.80 -12.02 5.17
N ASP A 29 16.70 -12.49 4.33
CA ASP A 29 18.00 -13.06 4.72
C ASP A 29 19.20 -12.16 4.37
N VAL A 30 18.97 -10.91 3.92
CA VAL A 30 20.06 -9.97 3.68
C VAL A 30 20.60 -9.37 4.98
N PRO A 31 21.85 -8.82 5.00
CA PRO A 31 22.40 -8.14 6.17
C PRO A 31 21.48 -7.06 6.73
N GLU A 32 21.50 -6.88 8.05
CA GLU A 32 20.56 -5.96 8.72
C GLU A 32 20.75 -4.48 8.34
N ASP A 33 21.96 -4.07 8.00
CA ASP A 33 22.23 -2.73 7.47
C ASP A 33 21.51 -2.49 6.13
N ILE A 34 21.50 -3.46 5.24
CA ILE A 34 20.74 -3.40 3.99
C ILE A 34 19.23 -3.33 4.27
N LYS A 35 18.71 -4.14 5.21
CA LYS A 35 17.30 -4.06 5.59
C LYS A 35 16.94 -2.70 6.19
N ALA A 36 17.81 -2.14 7.01
CA ALA A 36 17.61 -0.83 7.59
C ALA A 36 17.50 0.26 6.51
N ASP A 37 18.35 0.20 5.49
CA ASP A 37 18.30 1.11 4.35
C ASP A 37 17.02 0.91 3.52
N LEU A 38 16.61 -0.35 3.27
CA LEU A 38 15.34 -0.63 2.57
C LEU A 38 14.13 -0.09 3.34
N ARG A 39 14.09 -0.25 4.68
CA ARG A 39 13.02 0.33 5.52
C ARG A 39 13.03 1.85 5.52
N ALA A 40 14.21 2.47 5.55
CA ALA A 40 14.35 3.92 5.49
C ALA A 40 13.83 4.46 4.15
N ASN A 41 14.20 3.82 3.04
CA ASN A 41 13.67 4.18 1.72
C ASN A 41 12.15 3.97 1.66
N PHE A 42 11.62 2.82 2.08
CA PHE A 42 10.17 2.59 2.14
C PHE A 42 9.43 3.72 2.87
N ASN A 43 9.91 4.12 4.05
CA ASN A 43 9.31 5.20 4.82
C ASN A 43 9.45 6.58 4.13
N GLY A 44 10.57 6.82 3.46
CA GLY A 44 10.80 8.02 2.66
C GLY A 44 9.77 8.13 1.55
N GLU A 45 9.67 7.11 0.69
CA GLU A 45 8.70 7.07 -0.42
C GLU A 45 7.25 7.23 0.04
N CYS A 46 6.85 6.53 1.10
CA CYS A 46 5.50 6.69 1.69
C CYS A 46 5.23 8.14 2.13
N SER A 47 6.24 8.82 2.68
CA SER A 47 6.12 10.23 3.10
C SER A 47 6.03 11.17 1.91
N GLU A 48 6.81 10.91 0.85
CA GLU A 48 6.84 11.71 -0.37
C GLU A 48 5.50 11.66 -1.12
N VAL A 49 4.81 10.54 -1.13
CA VAL A 49 3.44 10.45 -1.67
C VAL A 49 2.54 11.53 -1.06
N GLY A 50 2.49 11.62 0.26
CA GLY A 50 1.66 12.61 0.97
C GLY A 50 2.13 14.04 0.75
N MET A 51 3.45 14.27 0.79
CA MET A 51 4.04 15.58 0.57
C MET A 51 3.75 16.10 -0.84
N TYR A 52 3.96 15.30 -1.88
CA TYR A 52 3.78 15.72 -3.26
C TYR A 52 2.31 16.00 -3.59
N LEU A 53 1.38 15.18 -3.07
CA LEU A 53 -0.05 15.48 -3.19
C LEU A 53 -0.44 16.79 -2.48
N ALA A 54 0.16 17.09 -1.33
CA ALA A 54 -0.06 18.36 -0.64
C ALA A 54 0.53 19.55 -1.43
N MET A 55 1.75 19.41 -1.97
CA MET A 55 2.39 20.41 -2.83
C MET A 55 1.61 20.66 -4.12
N SER A 56 1.03 19.61 -4.72
CA SER A 56 0.13 19.75 -5.86
C SER A 56 -1.06 20.65 -5.53
N ARG A 57 -1.72 20.41 -4.40
CA ARG A 57 -2.86 21.25 -3.97
C ARG A 57 -2.46 22.71 -3.74
N VAL A 58 -1.25 22.97 -3.23
CA VAL A 58 -0.73 24.34 -3.10
C VAL A 58 -0.54 24.96 -4.47
N ALA A 59 0.12 24.28 -5.40
CA ALA A 59 0.37 24.78 -6.75
C ALA A 59 -0.94 25.12 -7.49
N PHE A 60 -1.96 24.28 -7.39
CA PHE A 60 -3.26 24.58 -7.97
C PHE A 60 -3.92 25.82 -7.37
N ARG A 61 -3.85 26.00 -6.04
CA ARG A 61 -4.39 27.21 -5.39
C ARG A 61 -3.66 28.49 -5.77
N GLU A 62 -2.35 28.38 -6.06
CA GLU A 62 -1.53 29.50 -6.50
C GLU A 62 -1.64 29.78 -8.02
N GLY A 63 -2.34 28.93 -8.77
CA GLY A 63 -2.55 29.10 -10.21
C GLY A 63 -1.43 28.51 -11.08
N TYR A 64 -0.68 27.53 -10.58
CA TYR A 64 0.35 26.80 -11.30
C TYR A 64 -0.06 25.36 -11.64
N PRO A 65 -1.05 25.17 -12.52
CA PRO A 65 -1.62 23.83 -12.77
C PRO A 65 -0.61 22.84 -13.37
N GLU A 66 0.34 23.28 -14.17
CA GLU A 66 1.39 22.43 -14.74
C GLU A 66 2.29 21.85 -13.63
N ILE A 67 2.66 22.67 -12.65
CA ILE A 67 3.44 22.23 -11.50
C ILE A 67 2.60 21.28 -10.65
N GLY A 68 1.33 21.59 -10.41
CA GLY A 68 0.40 20.75 -9.67
C GLY A 68 0.26 19.35 -10.28
N LEU A 69 0.06 19.26 -11.59
CA LEU A 69 -0.03 17.98 -12.31
C LEU A 69 1.27 17.18 -12.26
N TYR A 70 2.41 17.85 -12.31
CA TYR A 70 3.69 17.15 -12.19
C TYR A 70 3.89 16.55 -10.78
N TRP A 71 3.52 17.28 -9.72
CA TRP A 71 3.54 16.77 -8.35
C TRP A 71 2.63 15.55 -8.17
N GLU A 72 1.43 15.56 -8.75
CA GLU A 72 0.54 14.39 -8.71
C GLU A 72 1.17 13.17 -9.40
N LYS A 73 1.76 13.39 -10.58
CA LYS A 73 2.45 12.33 -11.31
C LYS A 73 3.60 11.74 -10.47
N ALA A 74 4.46 12.59 -9.89
CA ALA A 74 5.56 12.17 -9.04
C ALA A 74 5.05 11.38 -7.83
N ALA A 75 3.97 11.82 -7.16
CA ALA A 75 3.39 11.09 -6.04
C ALA A 75 3.00 9.65 -6.38
N PHE A 76 2.49 9.40 -7.60
CA PHE A 76 2.18 8.03 -8.04
C PHE A 76 3.45 7.22 -8.35
N GLU A 77 4.50 7.85 -8.84
CA GLU A 77 5.81 7.20 -9.05
C GLU A 77 6.42 6.79 -7.70
N GLU A 78 6.36 7.65 -6.67
CA GLU A 78 6.82 7.29 -5.31
C GLU A 78 5.95 6.20 -4.66
N ALA A 79 4.66 6.16 -4.95
CA ALA A 79 3.81 5.06 -4.48
C ALA A 79 4.24 3.70 -5.06
N GLU A 80 4.66 3.66 -6.34
CA GLU A 80 5.22 2.47 -6.97
C GLU A 80 6.58 2.08 -6.37
N HIS A 81 7.43 3.05 -6.04
CA HIS A 81 8.71 2.79 -5.35
C HIS A 81 8.44 2.20 -3.95
N ALA A 82 7.55 2.81 -3.17
CA ALA A 82 7.15 2.30 -1.86
C ALA A 82 6.62 0.85 -1.95
N ALA A 83 5.77 0.55 -2.94
CA ALA A 83 5.25 -0.80 -3.14
C ALA A 83 6.37 -1.82 -3.40
N LYS A 84 7.36 -1.48 -4.23
CA LYS A 84 8.52 -2.34 -4.50
C LYS A 84 9.37 -2.59 -3.25
N PHE A 85 9.65 -1.56 -2.44
CA PHE A 85 10.34 -1.74 -1.16
C PHE A 85 9.54 -2.58 -0.18
N ALA A 86 8.21 -2.41 -0.12
CA ALA A 86 7.34 -3.25 0.70
C ALA A 86 7.41 -4.73 0.30
N GLU A 87 7.39 -5.02 -1.01
CA GLU A 87 7.52 -6.38 -1.53
C GLU A 87 8.89 -6.99 -1.25
N LEU A 88 9.98 -6.23 -1.44
CA LEU A 88 11.33 -6.69 -1.11
C LEU A 88 11.45 -7.08 0.37
N LEU A 89 10.92 -6.27 1.27
CA LEU A 89 10.98 -6.48 2.71
C LEU A 89 10.04 -7.59 3.20
N GLY A 90 8.82 -7.68 2.67
CA GLY A 90 7.81 -8.62 3.13
C GLY A 90 7.34 -8.39 4.57
N GLU A 91 7.55 -7.19 5.12
CA GLU A 91 7.23 -6.85 6.52
C GLU A 91 5.81 -6.29 6.67
N VAL A 92 5.34 -5.50 5.69
CA VAL A 92 4.01 -4.86 5.71
C VAL A 92 3.04 -5.49 4.72
N VAL A 93 3.52 -6.39 3.88
CA VAL A 93 2.75 -7.14 2.90
C VAL A 93 3.22 -8.59 2.91
N THR A 94 2.30 -9.54 2.64
CA THR A 94 2.61 -10.97 2.50
C THR A 94 2.15 -11.46 1.13
N ASP A 95 2.57 -12.63 0.74
CA ASP A 95 2.14 -13.34 -0.48
C ASP A 95 0.70 -13.90 -0.39
N SER A 96 0.01 -13.69 0.74
CA SER A 96 -1.35 -14.15 0.98
C SER A 96 -2.35 -12.99 1.02
N THR A 97 -3.20 -12.87 0.00
CA THR A 97 -4.30 -11.90 -0.01
C THR A 97 -5.20 -12.00 1.22
N LYS A 98 -5.48 -13.24 1.68
CA LYS A 98 -6.25 -13.44 2.91
C LYS A 98 -5.59 -12.81 4.11
N LYS A 99 -4.30 -13.09 4.32
CA LYS A 99 -3.54 -12.57 5.45
C LYS A 99 -3.40 -11.05 5.38
N ASN A 100 -3.18 -10.50 4.20
CA ASN A 100 -3.12 -9.05 3.99
C ASN A 100 -4.45 -8.38 4.37
N LEU A 101 -5.60 -8.97 4.00
CA LEU A 101 -6.91 -8.47 4.42
C LEU A 101 -7.10 -8.53 5.94
N GLU A 102 -6.73 -9.66 6.58
CA GLU A 102 -6.82 -9.83 8.04
C GLU A 102 -6.02 -8.73 8.78
N MET A 103 -4.78 -8.52 8.36
CA MET A 103 -3.90 -7.48 8.93
C MET A 103 -4.48 -6.07 8.73
N ARG A 104 -5.07 -5.80 7.57
CA ARG A 104 -5.62 -4.47 7.30
C ARG A 104 -6.91 -4.20 8.05
N VAL A 105 -7.80 -5.18 8.20
CA VAL A 105 -9.01 -5.02 9.04
C VAL A 105 -8.65 -4.58 10.45
N GLU A 106 -7.65 -5.22 11.07
CA GLU A 106 -7.19 -4.86 12.41
C GLU A 106 -6.57 -3.46 12.45
N ALA A 107 -5.70 -3.16 11.49
CA ALA A 107 -5.02 -1.85 11.42
C ALA A 107 -5.99 -0.70 11.18
N GLU A 108 -6.99 -0.85 10.30
CA GLU A 108 -8.01 0.17 10.04
C GLU A 108 -8.88 0.43 11.29
N ASN A 109 -9.18 -0.63 12.06
CA ASN A 109 -9.89 -0.48 13.33
C ASN A 109 -9.08 0.35 14.33
N GLY A 110 -7.79 0.08 14.47
CA GLY A 110 -6.88 0.87 15.30
C GLY A 110 -6.75 2.32 14.82
N ALA A 111 -6.60 2.53 13.51
CA ALA A 111 -6.51 3.86 12.89
C ALA A 111 -7.79 4.66 13.11
N THR A 112 -8.96 4.03 13.00
CA THR A 112 -10.27 4.65 13.31
C THR A 112 -10.31 5.13 14.76
N ALA A 113 -9.92 4.28 15.71
CA ALA A 113 -9.92 4.63 17.13
C ALA A 113 -8.96 5.78 17.44
N GLY A 114 -7.72 5.73 16.93
CA GLY A 114 -6.71 6.75 17.16
C GLY A 114 -7.10 8.11 16.57
N LYS A 115 -7.61 8.15 15.33
CA LYS A 115 -8.09 9.40 14.71
C LYS A 115 -9.32 9.95 15.41
N THR A 116 -10.23 9.08 15.86
CA THR A 116 -11.41 9.52 16.64
C THR A 116 -10.99 10.17 17.96
N ASP A 117 -10.02 9.60 18.67
CA ASP A 117 -9.49 10.21 19.91
C ASP A 117 -8.84 11.56 19.63
N LEU A 118 -7.98 11.65 18.60
CA LEU A 118 -7.36 12.92 18.21
C LEU A 118 -8.40 13.97 17.86
N ALA A 119 -9.44 13.64 17.10
CA ALA A 119 -10.52 14.55 16.75
C ALA A 119 -11.25 15.06 18.01
N LYS A 120 -11.56 14.19 18.98
CA LYS A 120 -12.18 14.59 20.25
C LYS A 120 -11.31 15.58 21.03
N ARG A 121 -10.01 15.31 21.12
CA ARG A 121 -9.06 16.22 21.81
C ARG A 121 -8.96 17.57 21.09
N ALA A 122 -8.91 17.57 19.76
CA ALA A 122 -8.92 18.81 18.98
C ALA A 122 -10.20 19.63 19.23
N LYS A 123 -11.37 18.97 19.28
CA LYS A 123 -12.65 19.63 19.58
C LYS A 123 -12.65 20.27 20.96
N ALA A 124 -12.13 19.56 21.97
CA ALA A 124 -12.04 20.08 23.33
C ALA A 124 -11.17 21.36 23.46
N LEU A 125 -10.25 21.55 22.52
CA LEU A 125 -9.37 22.71 22.40
C LEU A 125 -9.89 23.79 21.43
N ASN A 126 -11.10 23.64 20.89
CA ASN A 126 -11.70 24.51 19.86
C ASN A 126 -10.86 24.61 18.58
N LEU A 127 -10.16 23.53 18.21
CA LEU A 127 -9.39 23.41 16.98
C LEU A 127 -10.27 22.79 15.89
N ASP A 128 -11.31 23.49 15.46
CA ASP A 128 -12.36 22.95 14.59
C ASP A 128 -11.84 22.45 13.24
N ALA A 129 -10.93 23.19 12.59
CA ALA A 129 -10.34 22.74 11.33
C ALA A 129 -9.58 21.40 11.44
N ILE A 130 -8.88 21.19 12.55
CA ILE A 130 -8.18 19.93 12.84
C ILE A 130 -9.19 18.83 13.14
N HIS A 131 -10.18 19.14 14.02
CA HIS A 131 -11.25 18.20 14.35
C HIS A 131 -11.96 17.70 13.10
N ASP A 132 -12.44 18.59 12.25
CA ASP A 132 -13.25 18.23 11.09
C ASP A 132 -12.47 17.37 10.11
N THR A 133 -11.22 17.76 9.80
CA THR A 133 -10.33 17.01 8.93
C THR A 133 -10.03 15.60 9.45
N VAL A 134 -9.66 15.49 10.73
CA VAL A 134 -9.27 14.19 11.31
C VAL A 134 -10.49 13.30 11.55
N HIS A 135 -11.65 13.89 11.90
CA HIS A 135 -12.89 13.14 12.07
C HIS A 135 -13.39 12.55 10.76
N GLU A 136 -13.27 13.28 9.66
CA GLU A 136 -13.58 12.74 8.32
C GLU A 136 -12.67 11.57 7.98
N MET A 137 -11.35 11.72 8.19
CA MET A 137 -10.40 10.61 7.99
C MET A 137 -10.74 9.38 8.86
N ALA A 138 -11.16 9.56 10.12
CA ALA A 138 -11.58 8.45 10.97
C ALA A 138 -12.78 7.68 10.40
N ARG A 139 -13.70 8.39 9.72
CA ARG A 139 -14.84 7.76 9.02
C ARG A 139 -14.38 6.98 7.79
N ASP A 140 -13.36 7.48 7.08
CA ASP A 140 -12.77 6.78 5.94
C ASP A 140 -12.10 5.47 6.39
N GLU A 141 -11.31 5.51 7.49
CA GLU A 141 -10.70 4.29 8.03
C GLU A 141 -11.75 3.24 8.44
N ALA A 142 -12.84 3.69 9.07
CA ALA A 142 -13.95 2.79 9.41
C ALA A 142 -14.61 2.16 8.16
N ARG A 143 -14.72 2.92 7.07
CA ARG A 143 -15.23 2.44 5.78
C ARG A 143 -14.27 1.44 5.15
N HIS A 144 -12.96 1.73 5.15
CA HIS A 144 -11.93 0.81 4.66
C HIS A 144 -11.94 -0.51 5.42
N GLY A 145 -11.92 -0.46 6.75
CA GLY A 145 -11.97 -1.64 7.60
C GLY A 145 -13.20 -2.51 7.32
N LYS A 146 -14.38 -1.90 7.19
CA LYS A 146 -15.61 -2.62 6.85
C LYS A 146 -15.60 -3.20 5.43
N ALA A 147 -15.00 -2.51 4.48
CA ALA A 147 -14.85 -3.03 3.12
C ALA A 147 -13.92 -4.25 3.10
N PHE A 148 -12.77 -4.18 3.79
CA PHE A 148 -11.82 -5.30 3.90
C PHE A 148 -12.43 -6.49 4.64
N GLU A 149 -13.16 -6.27 5.74
CA GLU A 149 -13.89 -7.30 6.46
C GLU A 149 -14.94 -8.00 5.55
N GLY A 150 -15.67 -7.22 4.78
CA GLY A 150 -16.66 -7.73 3.82
C GLY A 150 -16.02 -8.58 2.72
N LEU A 151 -14.89 -8.15 2.19
CA LEU A 151 -14.12 -8.91 1.19
C LEU A 151 -13.53 -10.20 1.81
N LEU A 152 -12.97 -10.11 3.01
CA LEU A 152 -12.43 -11.26 3.74
C LEU A 152 -13.52 -12.32 3.94
N LYS A 153 -14.70 -11.91 4.40
CA LYS A 153 -15.83 -12.80 4.59
C LYS A 153 -16.33 -13.41 3.27
N ARG A 154 -16.41 -12.59 2.22
CA ARG A 154 -16.93 -13.03 0.92
C ARG A 154 -16.07 -14.08 0.25
N TYR A 155 -14.75 -13.91 0.27
CA TYR A 155 -13.83 -14.76 -0.47
C TYR A 155 -13.18 -15.87 0.36
N PHE A 156 -13.05 -15.67 1.66
CA PHE A 156 -12.32 -16.56 2.56
C PHE A 156 -13.13 -17.02 3.79
N GLY A 157 -14.33 -16.48 4.01
CA GLY A 157 -15.26 -16.96 5.03
C GLY A 157 -15.91 -18.26 4.57
N LYS A 158 -15.86 -19.30 5.43
CA LYS A 158 -16.62 -20.54 5.25
C LYS A 158 -17.83 -20.53 6.18
#